data_ea809b10b3ce23a779172c0e356c94fc
#
_entry.id   ea809b10b3ce23a779172c0e356c94fc
#
_cell.length_a   1.000
_cell.length_b   1.000
_cell.length_c   1.000
_cell.angle_alpha   90.00
_cell.angle_beta   90.00
_cell.angle_gamma   90.00
#
_symmetry.space_group_name_H-M   'P 1'
#
loop_
_entity.id
_entity.type
_entity.pdbx_description
1 polymer ?
#
loop_
_entity_poly.entity_id
_entity_poly.type
_entity_poly.pdbx_seq_one_letter_code
_entity_poly.pdbx_strand_id
1 'polypeptide(L)'
;MSNVSLYQTVKLKKTKTNLRRKGFPWYYLDEIVFDRRTKNIKAGEIVKIQDSNLGKLGVFAFNPNSKIAARLLDVNHEAVIDNNWIRKQLKLALDLRKNLFKESFYRLVHGEVDNLPGVIIDRFGDTVVLQPNSAWADLNKEKITESIMEFGISNIVLNCMSRSRRLEGLNEGLTVIQGAVTEPIKVKMNKAVYFADVLHGQKTGIFFDQRFNHELAAKLSKGKDVLDVFSHVGGFGLAALVSGARKVFAVDSSAPALSLAVKGAEESGVSEKFETINSDAFDAMKEFFQSNRYFDMVVCDPPAFSPSKKTLNTGLRAYERVALHSSRLVKPNGYLVLCSCSHAVDLSKFRNACVRGITRAGRQVQIISWGGAGPDHPINSQLEQFGYLKSIFFRLLS
;
A
#
# COMPACT_ATOMS: atom_id res chain seq x y z
N MET A 1 10.84 41.02 24.98
CA MET A 1 11.15 40.62 23.60
C MET A 1 10.00 39.78 23.12
N SER A 2 9.18 40.29 22.18
CA SER A 2 8.09 39.53 21.61
C SER A 2 8.66 38.33 20.85
N ASN A 3 8.41 37.11 21.33
CA ASN A 3 8.72 35.90 20.58
C ASN A 3 8.01 35.97 19.23
N VAL A 4 8.70 36.37 18.18
CA VAL A 4 8.17 36.26 16.81
C VAL A 4 8.00 34.77 16.55
N SER A 5 6.75 34.35 16.46
CA SER A 5 6.42 32.94 16.15
C SER A 5 7.03 32.58 14.79
N LEU A 6 7.82 31.52 14.73
CA LEU A 6 8.46 31.04 13.51
C LEU A 6 7.44 30.70 12.41
N TYR A 7 6.22 30.29 12.78
CA TYR A 7 5.15 29.90 11.88
C TYR A 7 3.88 30.72 12.07
N GLN A 8 3.17 31.00 10.98
CA GLN A 8 1.88 31.67 11.02
C GLN A 8 0.82 30.79 11.72
N THR A 9 -0.12 31.44 12.41
CA THR A 9 -1.24 30.73 13.06
C THR A 9 -2.47 30.76 12.14
N VAL A 10 -3.00 29.58 11.84
CA VAL A 10 -4.24 29.34 11.13
C VAL A 10 -5.30 28.86 12.11
N LYS A 11 -6.50 29.40 12.00
CA LYS A 11 -7.63 29.05 12.90
C LYS A 11 -8.60 28.10 12.22
N LEU A 12 -9.13 27.17 12.98
CA LEU A 12 -10.25 26.34 12.56
C LEU A 12 -11.58 27.08 12.76
N LYS A 13 -12.54 26.83 11.85
CA LYS A 13 -13.91 27.32 12.01
C LYS A 13 -14.54 26.72 13.26
N LYS A 14 -15.36 27.48 13.95
CA LYS A 14 -16.13 26.96 15.08
C LYS A 14 -17.07 25.85 14.60
N THR A 15 -17.10 24.71 15.28
CA THR A 15 -18.05 23.63 15.02
C THR A 15 -18.87 23.36 16.27
N LYS A 16 -20.14 22.96 16.10
CA LYS A 16 -21.04 22.57 17.18
C LYS A 16 -20.79 21.13 17.66
N THR A 17 -19.98 20.36 16.92
CA THR A 17 -19.72 18.94 17.22
C THR A 17 -18.33 18.77 17.80
N ASN A 18 -18.24 18.02 18.94
CA ASN A 18 -16.98 17.65 19.60
C ASN A 18 -16.21 16.54 18.84
N LEU A 19 -16.30 16.51 17.52
CA LEU A 19 -15.67 15.47 16.69
C LEU A 19 -14.17 15.68 16.47
N ARG A 20 -13.66 16.90 16.80
CA ARG A 20 -12.22 17.19 16.66
C ARG A 20 -11.45 16.64 17.84
N ARG A 21 -10.29 16.04 17.56
CA ARG A 21 -9.39 15.45 18.55
C ARG A 21 -7.99 16.03 18.40
N LYS A 22 -7.27 16.25 19.49
CA LYS A 22 -5.84 16.55 19.46
C LYS A 22 -5.11 15.39 18.80
N GLY A 23 -4.12 15.72 17.95
CA GLY A 23 -3.37 14.71 17.20
C GLY A 23 -4.09 14.16 15.97
N PHE A 24 -5.26 14.68 15.60
CA PHE A 24 -5.89 14.31 14.35
C PHE A 24 -5.02 14.77 13.17
N PRO A 25 -4.67 13.87 12.23
CA PRO A 25 -3.61 14.16 11.27
C PRO A 25 -4.03 15.09 10.13
N TRP A 26 -5.34 15.28 9.88
CA TRP A 26 -5.83 16.08 8.75
C TRP A 26 -6.88 17.10 9.15
N TYR A 27 -6.79 18.30 8.53
CA TYR A 27 -7.91 19.23 8.47
C TYR A 27 -8.22 19.59 7.02
N TYR A 28 -9.51 19.54 6.69
CA TYR A 28 -9.99 19.84 5.34
C TYR A 28 -10.14 21.34 5.14
N LEU A 29 -10.13 21.77 3.87
CA LEU A 29 -10.21 23.21 3.52
C LEU A 29 -11.47 23.89 4.05
N ASP A 30 -12.59 23.19 4.07
CA ASP A 30 -13.88 23.68 4.60
C ASP A 30 -13.90 23.84 6.12
N GLU A 31 -12.96 23.23 6.85
CA GLU A 31 -12.78 23.40 8.29
C GLU A 31 -11.90 24.62 8.67
N ILE A 32 -11.18 25.19 7.73
CA ILE A 32 -10.25 26.31 7.94
C ILE A 32 -10.96 27.66 7.84
N VAL A 33 -10.59 28.60 8.72
CA VAL A 33 -10.95 30.03 8.56
C VAL A 33 -10.10 30.59 7.40
N PHE A 34 -10.74 30.77 6.25
CA PHE A 34 -10.06 31.11 5.00
C PHE A 34 -10.15 32.61 4.72
N ASP A 35 -9.37 33.39 5.47
CA ASP A 35 -9.24 34.84 5.32
C ASP A 35 -8.13 35.22 4.30
N ARG A 36 -7.91 36.55 4.11
CA ARG A 36 -6.87 37.04 3.19
C ARG A 36 -5.46 36.55 3.54
N ARG A 37 -5.14 36.37 4.83
CA ARG A 37 -3.81 35.93 5.28
C ARG A 37 -3.63 34.44 4.97
N THR A 38 -4.62 33.64 5.30
CA THR A 38 -4.62 32.18 5.05
C THR A 38 -4.54 31.87 3.55
N LYS A 39 -5.21 32.68 2.70
CA LYS A 39 -5.14 32.54 1.22
C LYS A 39 -3.75 32.78 0.65
N ASN A 40 -2.95 33.64 1.28
CA ASN A 40 -1.62 34.01 0.81
C ASN A 40 -0.50 33.07 1.29
N ILE A 41 -0.81 32.09 2.13
CA ILE A 41 0.15 31.05 2.54
C ILE A 41 0.43 30.17 1.32
N LYS A 42 1.71 29.96 1.02
CA LYS A 42 2.13 29.13 -0.10
C LYS A 42 1.91 27.65 0.20
N ALA A 43 1.62 26.88 -0.84
CA ALA A 43 1.46 25.43 -0.72
C ALA A 43 2.74 24.80 -0.17
N GLY A 44 2.61 23.99 0.89
CA GLY A 44 3.72 23.31 1.56
C GLY A 44 4.37 24.10 2.71
N GLU A 45 3.98 25.38 2.92
CA GLU A 45 4.44 26.13 4.10
C GLU A 45 3.94 25.49 5.41
N ILE A 46 4.71 25.76 6.48
CA ILE A 46 4.41 25.24 7.81
C ILE A 46 3.61 26.28 8.59
N VAL A 47 2.54 25.83 9.25
CA VAL A 47 1.65 26.65 10.08
C VAL A 47 1.42 26.03 11.44
N LYS A 48 1.06 26.85 12.41
CA LYS A 48 0.48 26.42 13.69
C LYS A 48 -1.03 26.42 13.58
N ILE A 49 -1.71 25.35 14.01
CA ILE A 49 -3.17 25.33 14.01
C ILE A 49 -3.72 25.53 15.41
N GLN A 50 -4.77 26.38 15.49
CA GLN A 50 -5.50 26.69 16.70
C GLN A 50 -6.98 26.46 16.51
N ASP A 51 -7.58 25.76 17.47
CA ASP A 51 -9.03 25.58 17.61
C ASP A 51 -9.57 26.38 18.80
N SER A 52 -10.78 26.91 18.68
CA SER A 52 -11.38 27.72 19.74
C SER A 52 -11.68 26.93 21.03
N ASN A 53 -11.92 25.63 20.91
CA ASN A 53 -12.29 24.75 22.02
C ASN A 53 -11.10 23.95 22.56
N LEU A 54 -10.26 23.43 21.65
CA LEU A 54 -9.13 22.56 21.98
C LEU A 54 -7.81 23.32 22.16
N GLY A 55 -7.77 24.62 21.82
CA GLY A 55 -6.57 25.45 21.92
C GLY A 55 -5.54 25.15 20.83
N LYS A 56 -4.27 25.07 21.23
CA LYS A 56 -3.14 24.78 20.34
C LYS A 56 -3.14 23.31 19.95
N LEU A 57 -3.17 23.01 18.64
CA LEU A 57 -3.29 21.64 18.12
C LEU A 57 -1.97 21.04 17.65
N GLY A 58 -0.98 21.87 17.29
CA GLY A 58 0.33 21.43 16.80
C GLY A 58 0.83 22.23 15.61
N VAL A 59 1.84 21.69 14.96
CA VAL A 59 2.48 22.23 13.75
C VAL A 59 2.07 21.37 12.55
N PHE A 60 1.70 22.03 11.45
CA PHE A 60 1.11 21.38 10.28
C PHE A 60 1.76 21.86 8.98
N ALA A 61 1.89 20.98 8.01
CA ALA A 61 2.08 21.33 6.61
C ALA A 61 0.77 21.86 6.04
N PHE A 62 0.79 22.99 5.32
CA PHE A 62 -0.41 23.64 4.82
C PHE A 62 -0.40 23.76 3.30
N ASN A 63 -1.55 23.48 2.67
CA ASN A 63 -1.77 23.71 1.25
C ASN A 63 -3.16 24.31 1.05
N PRO A 64 -3.28 25.63 0.74
CA PRO A 64 -4.57 26.30 0.55
C PRO A 64 -5.33 25.80 -0.70
N ASN A 65 -4.67 25.07 -1.59
CA ASN A 65 -5.24 24.58 -2.84
C ASN A 65 -5.65 23.09 -2.76
N SER A 66 -5.35 22.41 -1.64
CA SER A 66 -5.69 21.01 -1.44
C SER A 66 -6.97 20.84 -0.63
N LYS A 67 -7.73 19.79 -0.95
CA LYS A 67 -8.89 19.41 -0.14
C LYS A 67 -8.50 19.07 1.30
N ILE A 68 -7.36 18.38 1.51
CA ILE A 68 -6.74 18.19 2.83
C ILE A 68 -5.77 19.36 3.01
N ALA A 69 -6.28 20.45 3.56
CA ALA A 69 -5.56 21.72 3.64
C ALA A 69 -4.43 21.72 4.67
N ALA A 70 -4.55 20.94 5.75
CA ALA A 70 -3.52 20.85 6.76
C ALA A 70 -3.23 19.41 7.13
N ARG A 71 -1.94 19.05 7.22
CA ARG A 71 -1.42 17.73 7.58
C ARG A 71 -0.50 17.86 8.76
N LEU A 72 -0.77 17.12 9.84
CA LEU A 72 0.00 17.18 11.08
C LEU A 72 1.45 16.76 10.85
N LEU A 73 2.38 17.59 11.30
CA LEU A 73 3.81 17.30 11.39
C LEU A 73 4.18 16.93 12.83
N ASP A 74 3.80 17.77 13.79
CA ASP A 74 4.11 17.55 15.20
C ASP A 74 2.97 18.04 16.11
N VAL A 75 2.62 17.24 17.11
CA VAL A 75 1.63 17.62 18.13
C VAL A 75 2.14 18.71 19.09
N ASN A 76 3.46 18.84 19.23
CA ASN A 76 4.07 19.93 19.97
C ASN A 76 3.97 21.22 19.16
N HIS A 77 3.16 22.15 19.61
CA HIS A 77 2.93 23.44 18.96
C HIS A 77 4.17 24.33 18.85
N GLU A 78 5.22 24.07 19.63
CA GLU A 78 6.48 24.79 19.60
C GLU A 78 7.58 24.04 18.85
N ALA A 79 7.27 22.90 18.19
CA ALA A 79 8.23 22.13 17.42
C ALA A 79 8.79 22.97 16.26
N VAL A 80 10.09 22.85 16.04
CA VAL A 80 10.81 23.39 14.87
C VAL A 80 11.00 22.25 13.88
N ILE A 81 10.45 22.41 12.67
CA ILE A 81 10.51 21.41 11.62
C ILE A 81 11.72 21.71 10.73
N ASP A 82 12.86 21.25 11.15
CA ASP A 82 14.16 21.39 10.48
C ASP A 82 14.70 20.05 9.98
N ASN A 83 15.94 20.02 9.48
CA ASN A 83 16.61 18.80 9.02
C ASN A 83 16.78 17.79 10.16
N ASN A 84 17.02 18.21 11.39
CA ASN A 84 17.14 17.32 12.54
C ASN A 84 15.81 16.67 12.88
N TRP A 85 14.71 17.43 12.77
CA TRP A 85 13.38 16.89 12.96
C TRP A 85 13.06 15.82 11.89
N ILE A 86 13.32 16.11 10.60
CA ILE A 86 13.13 15.15 9.49
C ILE A 86 13.95 13.88 9.74
N ARG A 87 15.23 14.03 10.03
CA ARG A 87 16.14 12.91 10.34
C ARG A 87 15.63 12.06 11.49
N LYS A 88 15.12 12.70 12.56
CA LYS A 88 14.54 12.00 13.70
C LYS A 88 13.34 11.15 13.30
N GLN A 89 12.39 11.67 12.51
CA GLN A 89 11.23 10.89 12.07
C GLN A 89 11.64 9.72 11.17
N LEU A 90 12.54 9.93 10.22
CA LEU A 90 13.10 8.88 9.37
C LEU A 90 13.80 7.80 10.20
N LYS A 91 14.57 8.18 11.23
CA LYS A 91 15.24 7.24 12.14
C LYS A 91 14.25 6.39 12.92
N LEU A 92 13.17 6.98 13.46
CA LEU A 92 12.11 6.27 14.16
C LEU A 92 11.42 5.25 13.24
N ALA A 93 11.11 5.65 12.00
CA ALA A 93 10.54 4.76 11.00
C ALA A 93 11.49 3.60 10.65
N LEU A 94 12.77 3.88 10.47
CA LEU A 94 13.80 2.87 10.18
C LEU A 94 13.97 1.89 11.34
N ASP A 95 14.02 2.37 12.58
CA ASP A 95 14.19 1.51 13.76
C ASP A 95 13.01 0.55 13.93
N LEU A 96 11.78 1.02 13.69
CA LEU A 96 10.61 0.14 13.67
C LEU A 96 10.78 -0.99 12.64
N ARG A 97 11.16 -0.65 11.40
CA ARG A 97 11.29 -1.65 10.32
C ARG A 97 12.45 -2.62 10.57
N LYS A 98 13.55 -2.17 11.13
CA LYS A 98 14.68 -3.04 11.54
C LYS A 98 14.29 -4.04 12.63
N ASN A 99 13.40 -3.67 13.53
CA ASN A 99 12.86 -4.60 14.54
C ASN A 99 11.90 -5.63 13.96
N LEU A 100 11.22 -5.29 12.86
CA LEU A 100 10.21 -6.15 12.24
C LEU A 100 10.79 -7.10 11.16
N PHE A 101 11.87 -6.69 10.48
CA PHE A 101 12.38 -7.38 9.32
C PHE A 101 13.90 -7.55 9.39
N LYS A 102 14.37 -8.74 9.03
CA LYS A 102 15.81 -9.02 8.92
C LYS A 102 16.42 -8.41 7.67
N GLU A 103 15.67 -8.44 6.56
CA GLU A 103 16.10 -7.97 5.26
C GLU A 103 15.62 -6.53 5.03
N SER A 104 16.41 -5.74 4.29
CA SER A 104 16.10 -4.32 4.01
C SER A 104 15.17 -4.14 2.81
N PHE A 105 14.04 -4.86 2.77
CA PHE A 105 13.02 -4.81 1.73
C PHE A 105 11.65 -4.58 2.38
N TYR A 106 11.19 -3.34 2.44
CA TYR A 106 9.94 -2.95 3.12
C TYR A 106 9.53 -1.53 2.77
N ARG A 107 8.29 -1.16 3.11
CA ARG A 107 7.84 0.22 3.18
C ARG A 107 8.54 0.92 4.36
N LEU A 108 9.55 1.76 4.08
CA LEU A 108 10.31 2.47 5.11
C LEU A 108 9.48 3.59 5.75
N VAL A 109 8.76 4.37 4.94
CA VAL A 109 7.91 5.47 5.41
C VAL A 109 6.51 5.34 4.82
N HIS A 110 5.50 5.38 5.67
CA HIS A 110 4.08 5.28 5.31
C HIS A 110 3.30 6.56 5.66
N GLY A 111 3.80 7.72 5.24
CA GLY A 111 3.09 8.99 5.32
C GLY A 111 2.87 9.47 6.73
N GLU A 112 1.63 9.86 7.00
CA GLU A 112 1.17 10.44 8.25
C GLU A 112 1.39 9.55 9.47
N VAL A 113 1.47 8.24 9.27
CA VAL A 113 1.67 7.28 10.36
C VAL A 113 3.09 7.30 10.90
N ASP A 114 4.04 7.67 10.05
CA ASP A 114 5.45 7.86 10.41
C ASP A 114 5.77 9.36 10.64
N ASN A 115 4.78 10.21 10.88
CA ASN A 115 4.87 11.67 11.05
C ASN A 115 5.56 12.41 9.89
N LEU A 116 5.55 11.84 8.69
CA LEU A 116 6.07 12.44 7.47
C LEU A 116 4.94 12.55 6.43
N PRO A 117 4.00 13.49 6.62
CA PRO A 117 2.75 13.51 5.86
C PRO A 117 2.99 13.65 4.36
N GLY A 118 2.38 12.71 3.61
CA GLY A 118 2.50 12.62 2.17
C GLY A 118 3.84 12.06 1.68
N VAL A 119 4.75 11.60 2.56
CA VAL A 119 5.99 10.93 2.17
C VAL A 119 5.78 9.43 2.16
N ILE A 120 6.03 8.79 1.02
CA ILE A 120 6.09 7.34 0.89
C ILE A 120 7.51 6.96 0.48
N ILE A 121 8.11 6.00 1.18
CA ILE A 121 9.44 5.48 0.85
C ILE A 121 9.41 3.96 0.89
N ASP A 122 9.67 3.34 -0.25
CA ASP A 122 9.91 1.90 -0.35
C ASP A 122 11.41 1.62 -0.42
N ARG A 123 11.91 0.74 0.43
CA ARG A 123 13.32 0.37 0.52
C ARG A 123 13.59 -0.99 -0.14
N PHE A 124 14.62 -1.02 -0.98
CA PHE A 124 15.10 -2.16 -1.75
C PHE A 124 16.62 -2.33 -1.50
N GLY A 125 16.98 -2.77 -0.30
CA GLY A 125 18.39 -2.86 0.09
C GLY A 125 19.04 -1.48 0.28
N ASP A 126 19.93 -1.11 -0.61
CA ASP A 126 20.61 0.20 -0.69
C ASP A 126 19.91 1.18 -1.64
N THR A 127 18.80 0.78 -2.25
CA THR A 127 17.99 1.60 -3.13
C THR A 127 16.67 1.97 -2.45
N VAL A 128 16.19 3.19 -2.67
CA VAL A 128 14.84 3.60 -2.26
C VAL A 128 14.06 4.23 -3.41
N VAL A 129 12.74 4.05 -3.36
CA VAL A 129 11.79 4.83 -4.17
C VAL A 129 11.11 5.83 -3.25
N LEU A 130 11.38 7.11 -3.47
CA LEU A 130 10.79 8.24 -2.75
C LEU A 130 9.61 8.80 -3.52
N GLN A 131 8.44 8.88 -2.88
CA GLN A 131 7.22 9.48 -3.42
C GLN A 131 6.79 10.66 -2.53
N PRO A 132 7.13 11.91 -2.87
CA PRO A 132 6.69 13.10 -2.13
C PRO A 132 5.29 13.53 -2.61
N ASN A 133 4.25 13.02 -1.97
CA ASN A 133 2.85 13.12 -2.41
C ASN A 133 2.09 14.33 -1.83
N SER A 134 2.73 15.17 -1.03
CA SER A 134 2.17 16.44 -0.53
C SER A 134 3.07 17.61 -0.90
N ALA A 135 2.54 18.83 -0.92
CA ALA A 135 3.30 20.03 -1.24
C ALA A 135 4.49 20.22 -0.29
N TRP A 136 4.32 19.94 1.02
CA TRP A 136 5.41 19.99 1.99
C TRP A 136 6.49 18.95 1.69
N ALA A 137 6.10 17.74 1.38
CA ALA A 137 7.04 16.65 1.04
C ALA A 137 7.84 16.98 -0.22
N ASP A 138 7.20 17.58 -1.22
CA ASP A 138 7.85 18.01 -2.46
C ASP A 138 8.86 19.13 -2.22
N LEU A 139 8.52 20.14 -1.39
CA LEU A 139 9.42 21.23 -1.02
C LEU A 139 10.63 20.76 -0.18
N ASN A 140 10.49 19.65 0.54
CA ASN A 140 11.54 19.14 1.41
C ASN A 140 12.20 17.85 0.89
N LYS A 141 11.97 17.50 -0.39
CA LYS A 141 12.51 16.24 -0.96
C LYS A 141 14.04 16.16 -0.91
N GLU A 142 14.75 17.26 -1.12
CA GLU A 142 16.19 17.31 -1.02
C GLU A 142 16.67 17.02 0.41
N LYS A 143 16.06 17.63 1.43
CA LYS A 143 16.37 17.38 2.85
C LYS A 143 16.05 15.94 3.28
N ILE A 144 14.94 15.40 2.75
CA ILE A 144 14.56 13.99 2.97
C ILE A 144 15.61 13.08 2.31
N THR A 145 16.02 13.38 1.08
CA THR A 145 17.05 12.64 0.34
C THR A 145 18.39 12.61 1.10
N GLU A 146 18.88 13.78 1.52
CA GLU A 146 20.12 13.90 2.32
C GLU A 146 20.06 13.05 3.59
N SER A 147 18.92 13.13 4.31
CA SER A 147 18.74 12.37 5.55
C SER A 147 18.66 10.85 5.32
N ILE A 148 18.08 10.40 4.19
CA ILE A 148 17.99 8.98 3.84
C ILE A 148 19.38 8.40 3.51
N MET A 149 20.23 9.17 2.84
CA MET A 149 21.58 8.73 2.46
C MET A 149 22.42 8.36 3.69
N GLU A 150 22.20 9.00 4.83
CA GLU A 150 22.88 8.67 6.10
C GLU A 150 22.57 7.26 6.60
N PHE A 151 21.51 6.61 6.09
CA PHE A 151 21.11 5.26 6.48
C PHE A 151 21.65 4.15 5.57
N GLY A 152 22.71 4.44 4.80
CA GLY A 152 23.35 3.49 3.89
C GLY A 152 22.56 3.28 2.60
N ILE A 153 21.85 4.30 2.14
CA ILE A 153 21.16 4.32 0.86
C ILE A 153 22.09 4.99 -0.17
N SER A 154 22.33 4.29 -1.26
CA SER A 154 23.20 4.74 -2.36
C SER A 154 22.42 5.20 -3.59
N ASN A 155 21.21 4.63 -3.78
CA ASN A 155 20.41 4.88 -4.97
C ASN A 155 19.01 5.39 -4.59
N ILE A 156 18.58 6.49 -5.20
CA ILE A 156 17.28 7.10 -4.94
C ILE A 156 16.54 7.37 -6.24
N VAL A 157 15.38 6.71 -6.39
CA VAL A 157 14.41 6.95 -7.44
C VAL A 157 13.33 7.88 -6.91
N LEU A 158 13.19 9.04 -7.51
CA LEU A 158 12.10 9.97 -7.24
C LEU A 158 10.91 9.63 -8.14
N ASN A 159 9.84 9.10 -7.55
CA ASN A 159 8.62 8.73 -8.26
C ASN A 159 7.48 9.71 -7.93
N CYS A 160 7.23 10.63 -8.85
CA CYS A 160 6.20 11.66 -8.77
C CYS A 160 4.94 11.33 -9.58
N MET A 161 4.67 10.06 -9.90
CA MET A 161 3.56 9.64 -10.77
C MET A 161 2.24 9.38 -10.03
N SER A 162 2.17 9.64 -8.71
CA SER A 162 0.98 9.30 -7.93
C SER A 162 -0.19 10.26 -8.20
N ARG A 163 -1.42 9.72 -8.18
CA ARG A 163 -2.65 10.52 -8.27
C ARG A 163 -2.76 11.58 -7.17
N SER A 164 -2.22 11.30 -5.98
CA SER A 164 -2.26 12.25 -4.85
C SER A 164 -1.51 13.54 -5.16
N ARG A 165 -0.43 13.49 -5.92
CA ARG A 165 0.31 14.68 -6.36
C ARG A 165 -0.55 15.62 -7.22
N ARG A 166 -1.31 15.05 -8.15
CA ARG A 166 -2.25 15.86 -8.99
C ARG A 166 -3.29 16.59 -8.14
N LEU A 167 -3.77 15.96 -7.06
CA LEU A 167 -4.72 16.57 -6.12
C LEU A 167 -4.08 17.67 -5.25
N GLU A 168 -2.76 17.67 -5.10
CA GLU A 168 -1.98 18.70 -4.43
C GLU A 168 -1.49 19.81 -5.37
N GLY A 169 -1.76 19.71 -6.68
CA GLY A 169 -1.30 20.65 -7.70
C GLY A 169 0.18 20.53 -8.06
N LEU A 170 0.77 19.35 -7.89
CA LEU A 170 2.19 19.07 -8.10
C LEU A 170 2.47 18.39 -9.44
N ASN A 171 3.65 18.65 -10.01
CA ASN A 171 4.09 18.06 -11.26
C ASN A 171 4.35 16.56 -11.14
N GLU A 172 4.18 15.84 -12.24
CA GLU A 172 4.50 14.42 -12.38
C GLU A 172 5.90 14.24 -12.96
N GLY A 173 6.50 13.07 -12.72
CA GLY A 173 7.80 12.68 -13.27
C GLY A 173 8.36 11.47 -12.55
N LEU A 174 9.30 10.78 -13.19
CA LEU A 174 10.07 9.68 -12.63
C LEU A 174 11.52 9.88 -13.03
N THR A 175 12.42 9.90 -12.04
CA THR A 175 13.85 10.12 -12.29
C THR A 175 14.71 9.48 -11.21
N VAL A 176 15.91 9.03 -11.57
CA VAL A 176 16.95 8.67 -10.61
C VAL A 176 17.66 9.96 -10.21
N ILE A 177 17.57 10.36 -8.94
CA ILE A 177 18.16 11.59 -8.42
C ILE A 177 19.51 11.37 -7.72
N GLN A 178 19.81 10.10 -7.37
CA GLN A 178 21.06 9.71 -6.73
C GLN A 178 21.43 8.29 -7.18
N GLY A 179 22.71 8.05 -7.45
CA GLY A 179 23.23 6.74 -7.87
C GLY A 179 22.79 6.30 -9.25
N ALA A 180 22.67 5.00 -9.47
CA ALA A 180 22.23 4.39 -10.72
C ALA A 180 21.32 3.19 -10.46
N VAL A 181 20.21 3.13 -11.19
CA VAL A 181 19.29 1.98 -11.20
C VAL A 181 19.03 1.65 -12.68
N THR A 182 19.61 0.55 -13.16
CA THR A 182 19.59 0.17 -14.59
C THR A 182 18.79 -1.09 -14.87
N GLU A 183 18.49 -1.89 -13.84
CA GLU A 183 17.82 -3.19 -13.96
C GLU A 183 16.82 -3.40 -12.83
N PRO A 184 15.89 -4.36 -12.99
CA PRO A 184 15.01 -4.77 -11.92
C PRO A 184 15.78 -5.24 -10.68
N ILE A 185 15.38 -4.74 -9.52
CA ILE A 185 16.06 -4.98 -8.26
C ILE A 185 15.67 -6.34 -7.68
N LYS A 186 16.67 -7.13 -7.27
CA LYS A 186 16.47 -8.40 -6.59
C LYS A 186 15.98 -8.17 -5.15
N VAL A 187 14.80 -8.70 -4.81
CA VAL A 187 14.13 -8.55 -3.52
C VAL A 187 14.03 -9.90 -2.82
N LYS A 188 14.56 -10.02 -1.61
CA LYS A 188 14.42 -11.21 -0.78
C LYS A 188 13.28 -11.02 0.22
N MET A 189 12.24 -11.84 0.12
CA MET A 189 11.07 -11.77 1.00
C MET A 189 10.42 -13.15 1.11
N ASN A 190 9.94 -13.53 2.30
CA ASN A 190 9.25 -14.81 2.53
C ASN A 190 10.01 -16.04 2.01
N LYS A 191 11.35 -16.05 2.15
CA LYS A 191 12.27 -17.09 1.66
C LYS A 191 12.36 -17.21 0.14
N ALA A 192 11.63 -16.42 -0.63
CA ALA A 192 11.67 -16.37 -2.08
C ALA A 192 12.48 -15.15 -2.56
N VAL A 193 12.88 -15.21 -3.81
CA VAL A 193 13.47 -14.10 -4.55
C VAL A 193 12.44 -13.55 -5.52
N TYR A 194 12.29 -12.25 -5.52
CA TYR A 194 11.44 -11.50 -6.46
C TYR A 194 12.27 -10.49 -7.21
N PHE A 195 11.73 -9.97 -8.30
CA PHE A 195 12.32 -8.83 -9.00
C PHE A 195 11.34 -7.67 -9.07
N ALA A 196 11.80 -6.47 -8.71
CA ALA A 196 11.03 -5.24 -8.74
C ALA A 196 11.59 -4.29 -9.81
N ASP A 197 10.81 -3.98 -10.83
CA ASP A 197 11.12 -2.89 -11.76
C ASP A 197 10.59 -1.58 -11.17
N VAL A 198 11.48 -0.82 -10.58
CA VAL A 198 11.14 0.45 -9.90
C VAL A 198 11.01 1.63 -10.85
N LEU A 199 11.44 1.47 -12.11
CA LEU A 199 11.39 2.51 -13.14
C LEU A 199 10.17 2.36 -14.07
N HIS A 200 9.81 1.13 -14.45
CA HIS A 200 8.76 0.88 -15.44
C HIS A 200 7.62 0.01 -14.92
N GLY A 201 7.79 -0.59 -13.72
CA GLY A 201 6.79 -1.43 -13.08
C GLY A 201 5.60 -0.66 -12.50
N GLN A 202 4.53 -1.37 -12.18
CA GLN A 202 3.40 -0.79 -11.47
C GLN A 202 3.80 -0.35 -10.06
N LYS A 203 3.35 0.85 -9.61
CA LYS A 203 3.72 1.46 -8.33
C LYS A 203 5.25 1.55 -8.17
N THR A 204 5.81 0.74 -7.26
CA THR A 204 7.26 0.64 -6.98
C THR A 204 7.83 -0.73 -7.36
N GLY A 205 7.12 -1.49 -8.22
CA GLY A 205 7.56 -2.77 -8.76
C GLY A 205 7.19 -4.00 -7.91
N ILE A 206 6.84 -3.85 -6.63
CA ILE A 206 6.39 -4.94 -5.75
C ILE A 206 5.42 -4.41 -4.70
N PHE A 207 4.62 -5.30 -4.11
CA PHE A 207 3.61 -4.99 -3.08
C PHE A 207 4.05 -5.53 -1.72
N PHE A 208 4.77 -4.72 -0.93
CA PHE A 208 5.21 -5.11 0.41
C PHE A 208 4.06 -5.30 1.39
N ASP A 209 2.94 -4.62 1.17
CA ASP A 209 1.73 -4.71 2.00
C ASP A 209 1.14 -6.12 2.06
N GLN A 210 1.33 -6.94 1.01
CA GLN A 210 0.85 -8.33 0.94
C GLN A 210 1.76 -9.36 1.64
N ARG A 211 2.94 -8.98 2.12
CA ARG A 211 3.95 -9.90 2.69
C ARG A 211 3.40 -10.94 3.66
N PHE A 212 2.58 -10.52 4.63
CA PHE A 212 2.03 -11.43 5.64
C PHE A 212 0.93 -12.34 5.07
N ASN A 213 0.19 -11.85 4.09
CA ASN A 213 -0.80 -12.67 3.38
C ASN A 213 -0.11 -13.74 2.52
N HIS A 214 1.02 -13.38 1.86
CA HIS A 214 1.87 -14.36 1.15
C HIS A 214 2.36 -15.45 2.11
N GLU A 215 2.86 -15.08 3.29
CA GLU A 215 3.36 -16.04 4.29
C GLU A 215 2.26 -16.99 4.78
N LEU A 216 1.07 -16.48 5.06
CA LEU A 216 -0.05 -17.31 5.51
C LEU A 216 -0.54 -18.26 4.41
N ALA A 217 -0.66 -17.77 3.16
CA ALA A 217 -1.00 -18.61 2.00
C ALA A 217 0.06 -19.70 1.79
N ALA A 218 1.34 -19.34 1.90
CA ALA A 218 2.45 -20.28 1.77
C ALA A 218 2.42 -21.41 2.81
N LYS A 219 2.07 -21.11 4.07
CA LYS A 219 1.87 -22.13 5.11
C LYS A 219 0.78 -23.16 4.76
N LEU A 220 -0.27 -22.71 4.07
CA LEU A 220 -1.40 -23.55 3.67
C LEU A 220 -1.15 -24.32 2.36
N SER A 221 -0.10 -23.99 1.61
CA SER A 221 0.14 -24.51 0.25
C SER A 221 1.01 -25.75 0.15
N LYS A 222 1.60 -26.24 1.24
CA LYS A 222 2.53 -27.40 1.25
C LYS A 222 1.91 -28.62 0.59
N GLY A 223 2.59 -29.18 -0.43
CA GLY A 223 2.15 -30.35 -1.20
C GLY A 223 0.97 -30.12 -2.15
N LYS A 224 0.57 -28.86 -2.38
CA LYS A 224 -0.65 -28.48 -3.11
C LYS A 224 -0.34 -27.90 -4.48
N ASP A 225 -1.30 -28.06 -5.41
CA ASP A 225 -1.36 -27.27 -6.65
C ASP A 225 -2.05 -25.94 -6.36
N VAL A 226 -1.38 -24.87 -6.70
CA VAL A 226 -1.84 -23.50 -6.42
C VAL A 226 -2.07 -22.76 -7.73
N LEU A 227 -3.23 -22.07 -7.83
CA LEU A 227 -3.52 -21.09 -8.86
C LEU A 227 -3.40 -19.68 -8.23
N ASP A 228 -2.49 -18.88 -8.75
CA ASP A 228 -2.25 -17.48 -8.35
C ASP A 228 -2.76 -16.56 -9.46
N VAL A 229 -3.93 -15.94 -9.23
CA VAL A 229 -4.61 -15.07 -10.21
C VAL A 229 -4.39 -13.62 -9.86
N PHE A 230 -4.07 -12.81 -10.84
CA PHE A 230 -3.51 -11.45 -10.69
C PHE A 230 -2.14 -11.50 -10.01
N SER A 231 -1.32 -12.44 -10.46
CA SER A 231 -0.08 -12.82 -9.78
C SER A 231 1.01 -11.75 -9.78
N HIS A 232 0.94 -10.79 -10.70
CA HIS A 232 1.96 -9.75 -10.89
C HIS A 232 3.35 -10.39 -11.00
N VAL A 233 4.31 -10.05 -10.14
CA VAL A 233 5.66 -10.64 -10.08
C VAL A 233 5.71 -11.96 -9.28
N GLY A 234 4.57 -12.64 -9.10
CA GLY A 234 4.48 -13.95 -8.45
C GLY A 234 4.49 -13.90 -6.92
N GLY A 235 3.92 -12.85 -6.31
CA GLY A 235 3.99 -12.65 -4.86
C GLY A 235 3.54 -13.83 -4.03
N PHE A 236 2.33 -14.34 -4.27
CA PHE A 236 1.78 -15.52 -3.59
C PHE A 236 2.40 -16.82 -4.12
N GLY A 237 2.55 -16.94 -5.45
CA GLY A 237 3.01 -18.17 -6.09
C GLY A 237 4.42 -18.57 -5.69
N LEU A 238 5.37 -17.64 -5.73
CA LEU A 238 6.77 -17.92 -5.35
C LEU A 238 6.90 -18.24 -3.86
N ALA A 239 6.19 -17.50 -2.98
CA ALA A 239 6.16 -17.82 -1.55
C ALA A 239 5.59 -19.21 -1.28
N ALA A 240 4.56 -19.64 -2.04
CA ALA A 240 3.99 -20.97 -1.94
C ALA A 240 5.01 -22.06 -2.36
N LEU A 241 5.70 -21.88 -3.49
CA LEU A 241 6.68 -22.87 -3.98
C LEU A 241 7.86 -23.07 -3.03
N VAL A 242 8.48 -22.00 -2.56
CA VAL A 242 9.61 -22.10 -1.61
C VAL A 242 9.18 -22.68 -0.26
N SER A 243 7.87 -22.69 0.02
CA SER A 243 7.28 -23.31 1.21
C SER A 243 6.79 -24.74 0.97
N GLY A 244 7.03 -25.30 -0.23
CA GLY A 244 6.78 -26.70 -0.56
C GLY A 244 5.48 -26.96 -1.30
N ALA A 245 4.88 -25.99 -1.96
CA ALA A 245 3.81 -26.27 -2.93
C ALA A 245 4.31 -27.22 -4.02
N ARG A 246 3.42 -28.07 -4.53
CA ARG A 246 3.76 -29.04 -5.57
C ARG A 246 3.96 -28.36 -6.92
N LYS A 247 3.05 -27.49 -7.31
CA LYS A 247 3.08 -26.72 -8.54
C LYS A 247 2.28 -25.42 -8.38
N VAL A 248 2.72 -24.36 -9.08
CA VAL A 248 2.02 -23.07 -9.14
C VAL A 248 1.72 -22.71 -10.58
N PHE A 249 0.51 -22.21 -10.82
CA PHE A 249 0.06 -21.61 -12.07
C PHE A 249 -0.21 -20.12 -11.77
N ALA A 250 0.61 -19.25 -12.34
CA ALA A 250 0.55 -17.81 -12.13
C ALA A 250 -0.09 -17.13 -13.36
N VAL A 251 -1.23 -16.50 -13.16
CA VAL A 251 -2.01 -15.81 -14.21
C VAL A 251 -1.92 -14.31 -14.02
N ASP A 252 -1.47 -13.59 -15.04
CA ASP A 252 -1.51 -12.13 -15.11
C ASP A 252 -1.63 -11.66 -16.56
N SER A 253 -2.21 -10.50 -16.78
CA SER A 253 -2.29 -9.86 -18.09
C SER A 253 -0.99 -9.13 -18.48
N SER A 254 -0.08 -8.89 -17.53
CA SER A 254 1.19 -8.21 -17.73
C SER A 254 2.32 -9.20 -18.06
N ALA A 255 2.64 -9.37 -19.33
CA ALA A 255 3.77 -10.19 -19.74
C ALA A 255 5.12 -9.74 -19.11
N PRO A 256 5.43 -8.42 -18.98
CA PRO A 256 6.63 -7.99 -18.27
C PRO A 256 6.65 -8.43 -16.79
N ALA A 257 5.53 -8.35 -16.08
CA ALA A 257 5.45 -8.81 -14.68
C ALA A 257 5.68 -10.33 -14.58
N LEU A 258 5.06 -11.11 -15.46
CA LEU A 258 5.28 -12.56 -15.50
C LEU A 258 6.74 -12.93 -15.84
N SER A 259 7.42 -12.18 -16.72
CA SER A 259 8.85 -12.40 -16.99
C SER A 259 9.70 -12.19 -15.74
N LEU A 260 9.37 -11.19 -14.90
CA LEU A 260 10.04 -10.99 -13.61
C LEU A 260 9.69 -12.10 -12.60
N ALA A 261 8.47 -12.64 -12.65
CA ALA A 261 8.07 -13.78 -11.82
C ALA A 261 8.85 -15.06 -12.20
N VAL A 262 9.05 -15.33 -13.49
CA VAL A 262 9.89 -16.43 -13.99
C VAL A 262 11.33 -16.27 -13.49
N LYS A 263 11.93 -15.09 -13.65
CA LYS A 263 13.28 -14.78 -13.14
C LYS A 263 13.35 -15.00 -11.61
N GLY A 264 12.28 -14.65 -10.87
CA GLY A 264 12.15 -14.91 -9.44
C GLY A 264 12.09 -16.41 -9.10
N ALA A 265 11.40 -17.22 -9.93
CA ALA A 265 11.31 -18.67 -9.77
C ALA A 265 12.67 -19.34 -10.02
N GLU A 266 13.41 -18.91 -11.03
CA GLU A 266 14.77 -19.38 -11.34
C GLU A 266 15.72 -19.10 -10.18
N GLU A 267 15.78 -17.86 -9.73
CA GLU A 267 16.63 -17.44 -8.61
C GLU A 267 16.24 -18.06 -7.25
N SER A 268 15.00 -18.50 -7.11
CA SER A 268 14.50 -19.24 -5.94
C SER A 268 14.70 -20.75 -6.08
N GLY A 269 15.19 -21.28 -7.22
CA GLY A 269 15.39 -22.69 -7.48
C GLY A 269 14.10 -23.51 -7.60
N VAL A 270 13.02 -22.89 -8.10
CA VAL A 270 11.68 -23.53 -8.18
C VAL A 270 11.04 -23.40 -9.58
N SER A 271 11.80 -23.04 -10.60
CA SER A 271 11.32 -22.77 -11.95
C SER A 271 10.56 -23.93 -12.59
N GLU A 272 10.99 -25.19 -12.38
CA GLU A 272 10.34 -26.40 -12.93
C GLU A 272 8.91 -26.60 -12.40
N LYS A 273 8.57 -25.96 -11.28
CA LYS A 273 7.26 -26.06 -10.63
C LYS A 273 6.41 -24.81 -10.81
N PHE A 274 6.91 -23.82 -11.55
CA PHE A 274 6.28 -22.52 -11.77
C PHE A 274 5.88 -22.37 -13.24
N GLU A 275 4.59 -22.27 -13.49
CA GLU A 275 4.04 -22.06 -14.85
C GLU A 275 3.32 -20.73 -14.91
N THR A 276 3.62 -19.93 -15.93
CA THR A 276 2.99 -18.62 -16.15
C THR A 276 2.01 -18.65 -17.31
N ILE A 277 0.90 -17.92 -17.15
CA ILE A 277 -0.17 -17.82 -18.14
C ILE A 277 -0.46 -16.33 -18.35
N ASN A 278 -0.08 -15.81 -19.52
CA ASN A 278 -0.38 -14.43 -19.88
C ASN A 278 -1.79 -14.34 -20.46
N SER A 279 -2.77 -13.99 -19.62
CA SER A 279 -4.18 -13.93 -19.98
C SER A 279 -4.96 -12.98 -19.08
N ASP A 280 -6.16 -12.56 -19.53
CA ASP A 280 -7.15 -11.99 -18.62
C ASP A 280 -7.53 -13.02 -17.54
N ALA A 281 -7.66 -12.55 -16.33
CA ALA A 281 -7.92 -13.41 -15.17
C ALA A 281 -9.25 -14.19 -15.27
N PHE A 282 -10.31 -13.57 -15.81
CA PHE A 282 -11.60 -14.21 -15.95
C PHE A 282 -11.61 -15.23 -17.09
N ASP A 283 -10.89 -14.95 -18.19
CA ASP A 283 -10.76 -15.87 -19.32
C ASP A 283 -9.96 -17.09 -18.91
N ALA A 284 -8.83 -16.93 -18.22
CA ALA A 284 -8.06 -18.04 -17.68
C ALA A 284 -8.87 -18.90 -16.69
N MET A 285 -9.58 -18.28 -15.75
CA MET A 285 -10.44 -19.03 -14.82
C MET A 285 -11.55 -19.80 -15.53
N LYS A 286 -12.11 -19.24 -16.60
CA LYS A 286 -13.14 -19.90 -17.43
C LYS A 286 -12.55 -21.10 -18.18
N GLU A 287 -11.37 -20.95 -18.77
CA GLU A 287 -10.67 -22.02 -19.49
C GLU A 287 -10.34 -23.19 -18.57
N PHE A 288 -9.79 -22.92 -17.38
CA PHE A 288 -9.54 -23.97 -16.37
C PHE A 288 -10.81 -24.70 -15.97
N PHE A 289 -11.93 -23.99 -15.78
CA PHE A 289 -13.20 -24.62 -15.47
C PHE A 289 -13.72 -25.50 -16.60
N GLN A 290 -13.64 -25.04 -17.86
CA GLN A 290 -14.05 -25.78 -19.04
C GLN A 290 -13.20 -27.02 -19.29
N SER A 291 -11.91 -26.96 -18.96
CA SER A 291 -10.96 -28.08 -19.06
C SER A 291 -10.98 -29.02 -17.84
N ASN A 292 -11.91 -28.83 -16.91
CA ASN A 292 -12.03 -29.61 -15.66
C ASN A 292 -10.75 -29.61 -14.82
N ARG A 293 -10.00 -28.51 -14.84
CA ARG A 293 -8.78 -28.36 -14.05
C ARG A 293 -9.08 -27.65 -12.73
N TYR A 294 -8.80 -28.34 -11.63
CA TYR A 294 -9.08 -27.86 -10.28
C TYR A 294 -7.79 -27.82 -9.43
N PHE A 295 -7.77 -26.93 -8.45
CA PHE A 295 -6.60 -26.62 -7.62
C PHE A 295 -6.89 -26.88 -6.15
N ASP A 296 -5.83 -27.22 -5.39
CA ASP A 296 -5.95 -27.37 -3.94
C ASP A 296 -6.02 -26.00 -3.24
N MET A 297 -5.49 -24.95 -3.88
CA MET A 297 -5.58 -23.57 -3.44
C MET A 297 -5.73 -22.63 -4.65
N VAL A 298 -6.62 -21.65 -4.53
CA VAL A 298 -6.74 -20.54 -5.47
C VAL A 298 -6.56 -19.22 -4.71
N VAL A 299 -5.71 -18.35 -5.23
CA VAL A 299 -5.49 -17.01 -4.71
C VAL A 299 -5.94 -16.00 -5.76
N CYS A 300 -6.67 -14.95 -5.36
CA CYS A 300 -7.02 -13.84 -6.23
C CYS A 300 -6.72 -12.52 -5.52
N ASP A 301 -5.76 -11.75 -6.04
CA ASP A 301 -5.38 -10.42 -5.57
C ASP A 301 -5.61 -9.35 -6.66
N PRO A 302 -6.87 -9.06 -7.00
CA PRO A 302 -7.21 -8.16 -8.09
C PRO A 302 -6.85 -6.71 -7.79
N PRO A 303 -6.71 -5.86 -8.82
CA PRO A 303 -6.60 -4.42 -8.65
C PRO A 303 -7.84 -3.85 -7.97
N ALA A 304 -7.74 -2.60 -7.50
CA ALA A 304 -8.83 -1.92 -6.80
C ALA A 304 -10.06 -1.72 -7.71
N PHE A 305 -11.06 -2.59 -7.62
CA PHE A 305 -12.30 -2.46 -8.39
C PHE A 305 -13.20 -1.29 -7.95
N SER A 306 -12.97 -0.76 -6.74
CA SER A 306 -13.69 0.40 -6.23
C SER A 306 -12.74 1.47 -5.68
N PRO A 307 -12.14 2.30 -6.55
CA PRO A 307 -11.24 3.37 -6.12
C PRO A 307 -11.96 4.55 -5.43
N SER A 308 -13.29 4.60 -5.46
CA SER A 308 -14.09 5.67 -4.86
C SER A 308 -15.47 5.17 -4.40
N LYS A 309 -16.12 5.96 -3.52
CA LYS A 309 -17.51 5.66 -3.09
C LYS A 309 -18.52 5.61 -4.26
N LYS A 310 -18.27 6.36 -5.34
CA LYS A 310 -19.14 6.35 -6.53
C LYS A 310 -19.14 5.00 -7.26
N THR A 311 -18.05 4.26 -7.19
CA THR A 311 -17.86 2.96 -7.86
C THR A 311 -18.10 1.77 -6.93
N LEU A 312 -18.60 2.00 -5.70
CA LEU A 312 -18.74 0.97 -4.67
C LEU A 312 -19.53 -0.25 -5.14
N ASN A 313 -20.76 -0.04 -5.65
CA ASN A 313 -21.63 -1.15 -6.05
C ASN A 313 -21.07 -1.94 -7.24
N THR A 314 -20.45 -1.25 -8.20
CA THR A 314 -19.80 -1.91 -9.35
C THR A 314 -18.60 -2.74 -8.88
N GLY A 315 -17.78 -2.19 -7.96
CA GLY A 315 -16.66 -2.92 -7.38
C GLY A 315 -17.09 -4.15 -6.58
N LEU A 316 -18.16 -4.04 -5.77
CA LEU A 316 -18.69 -5.18 -5.02
C LEU A 316 -19.18 -6.32 -5.94
N ARG A 317 -19.82 -5.99 -7.08
CA ARG A 317 -20.20 -6.99 -8.09
C ARG A 317 -18.97 -7.66 -8.72
N ALA A 318 -17.90 -6.91 -8.96
CA ALA A 318 -16.65 -7.46 -9.48
C ALA A 318 -16.01 -8.44 -8.48
N TYR A 319 -15.94 -8.10 -7.18
CA TYR A 319 -15.48 -9.03 -6.16
C TYR A 319 -16.35 -10.27 -6.02
N GLU A 320 -17.68 -10.14 -6.08
CA GLU A 320 -18.60 -11.27 -6.10
C GLU A 320 -18.34 -12.18 -7.32
N ARG A 321 -18.09 -11.60 -8.50
CA ARG A 321 -17.77 -12.34 -9.72
C ARG A 321 -16.43 -13.08 -9.61
N VAL A 322 -15.37 -12.45 -9.06
CA VAL A 322 -14.09 -13.12 -8.77
C VAL A 322 -14.32 -14.31 -7.84
N ALA A 323 -15.03 -14.12 -6.74
CA ALA A 323 -15.32 -15.18 -5.78
C ALA A 323 -16.12 -16.33 -6.41
N LEU A 324 -17.08 -16.05 -7.29
CA LEU A 324 -17.86 -17.06 -8.02
C LEU A 324 -16.96 -17.92 -8.92
N HIS A 325 -16.13 -17.29 -9.75
CA HIS A 325 -15.31 -18.04 -10.71
C HIS A 325 -14.17 -18.80 -10.00
N SER A 326 -13.49 -18.17 -9.06
CA SER A 326 -12.36 -18.79 -8.34
C SER A 326 -12.81 -19.95 -7.44
N SER A 327 -13.96 -19.84 -6.76
CA SER A 327 -14.45 -20.92 -5.90
C SER A 327 -14.83 -22.20 -6.67
N ARG A 328 -15.22 -22.09 -7.94
CA ARG A 328 -15.49 -23.26 -8.81
C ARG A 328 -14.23 -24.04 -9.14
N LEU A 329 -13.05 -23.43 -9.06
CA LEU A 329 -11.77 -24.03 -9.37
C LEU A 329 -11.10 -24.69 -8.15
N VAL A 330 -11.65 -24.48 -6.96
CA VAL A 330 -11.10 -25.05 -5.74
C VAL A 330 -11.64 -26.46 -5.51
N LYS A 331 -10.77 -27.45 -5.32
CA LYS A 331 -11.14 -28.81 -4.93
C LYS A 331 -11.91 -28.83 -3.60
N PRO A 332 -12.74 -29.87 -3.33
CA PRO A 332 -13.31 -30.06 -2.00
C PRO A 332 -12.23 -30.05 -0.90
N ASN A 333 -12.51 -29.38 0.21
CA ASN A 333 -11.56 -29.14 1.31
C ASN A 333 -10.32 -28.29 0.97
N GLY A 334 -10.29 -27.68 -0.22
CA GLY A 334 -9.26 -26.77 -0.66
C GLY A 334 -9.41 -25.37 -0.07
N TYR A 335 -8.47 -24.50 -0.42
CA TYR A 335 -8.39 -23.13 0.09
C TYR A 335 -8.66 -22.08 -0.99
N LEU A 336 -9.31 -21.01 -0.59
CA LEU A 336 -9.52 -19.83 -1.43
C LEU A 336 -9.06 -18.59 -0.66
N VAL A 337 -8.19 -17.80 -1.28
CA VAL A 337 -7.72 -16.52 -0.73
C VAL A 337 -8.23 -15.41 -1.63
N LEU A 338 -8.99 -14.48 -1.07
CA LEU A 338 -9.52 -13.33 -1.80
C LEU A 338 -9.02 -12.04 -1.16
N CYS A 339 -8.43 -11.15 -1.97
CA CYS A 339 -7.88 -9.88 -1.54
C CYS A 339 -8.64 -8.69 -2.12
N SER A 340 -8.58 -7.56 -1.43
CA SER A 340 -9.08 -6.27 -1.91
C SER A 340 -8.25 -5.12 -1.37
N CYS A 341 -7.71 -4.29 -2.25
CA CYS A 341 -7.04 -3.03 -1.93
C CYS A 341 -7.95 -1.80 -2.13
N SER A 342 -9.27 -1.98 -2.30
CA SER A 342 -10.22 -0.88 -2.51
C SER A 342 -10.50 -0.13 -1.21
N HIS A 343 -10.14 1.15 -1.15
CA HIS A 343 -10.40 2.02 0.01
C HIS A 343 -11.89 2.22 0.32
N ALA A 344 -12.75 2.24 -0.71
CA ALA A 344 -14.18 2.46 -0.55
C ALA A 344 -14.94 1.23 -0.03
N VAL A 345 -14.30 0.06 -0.03
CA VAL A 345 -14.89 -1.22 0.39
C VAL A 345 -14.39 -1.59 1.77
N ASP A 346 -15.26 -1.54 2.77
CA ASP A 346 -14.95 -2.05 4.11
C ASP A 346 -14.94 -3.59 4.15
N LEU A 347 -14.38 -4.14 5.23
CA LEU A 347 -14.22 -5.59 5.40
C LEU A 347 -15.57 -6.33 5.37
N SER A 348 -16.62 -5.76 5.98
CA SER A 348 -17.94 -6.39 6.03
C SER A 348 -18.57 -6.48 4.63
N LYS A 349 -18.52 -5.39 3.85
CA LYS A 349 -19.00 -5.37 2.47
C LYS A 349 -18.21 -6.33 1.58
N PHE A 350 -16.88 -6.35 1.74
CA PHE A 350 -16.01 -7.27 1.00
C PHE A 350 -16.36 -8.73 1.30
N ARG A 351 -16.39 -9.10 2.60
CA ARG A 351 -16.80 -10.44 3.03
C ARG A 351 -18.16 -10.85 2.44
N ASN A 352 -19.15 -9.97 2.53
CA ASN A 352 -20.49 -10.29 2.05
C ASN A 352 -20.53 -10.51 0.52
N ALA A 353 -19.74 -9.73 -0.25
CA ALA A 353 -19.61 -9.95 -1.70
C ALA A 353 -18.92 -11.29 -1.99
N CYS A 354 -17.83 -11.62 -1.30
CA CYS A 354 -17.13 -12.90 -1.46
C CYS A 354 -18.06 -14.09 -1.13
N VAL A 355 -18.73 -14.06 0.03
CA VAL A 355 -19.61 -15.15 0.46
C VAL A 355 -20.77 -15.34 -0.53
N ARG A 356 -21.39 -14.26 -1.05
CA ARG A 356 -22.42 -14.39 -2.09
C ARG A 356 -21.89 -15.07 -3.34
N GLY A 357 -20.68 -14.71 -3.81
CA GLY A 357 -20.07 -15.34 -4.97
C GLY A 357 -19.82 -16.84 -4.75
N ILE A 358 -19.28 -17.23 -3.59
CA ILE A 358 -19.02 -18.62 -3.21
C ILE A 358 -20.34 -19.41 -3.11
N THR A 359 -21.37 -18.86 -2.46
CA THR A 359 -22.69 -19.50 -2.35
C THR A 359 -23.34 -19.69 -3.72
N ARG A 360 -23.23 -18.71 -4.63
CA ARG A 360 -23.72 -18.84 -6.02
C ARG A 360 -22.98 -19.90 -6.82
N ALA A 361 -21.75 -20.24 -6.44
CA ALA A 361 -21.03 -21.39 -7.01
C ALA A 361 -21.48 -22.74 -6.43
N GLY A 362 -22.45 -22.76 -5.51
CA GLY A 362 -22.94 -23.96 -4.85
C GLY A 362 -21.99 -24.50 -3.77
N ARG A 363 -21.07 -23.66 -3.24
CA ARG A 363 -20.01 -24.11 -2.33
C ARG A 363 -20.32 -23.72 -0.88
N GLN A 364 -20.06 -24.64 0.05
CA GLN A 364 -20.04 -24.38 1.49
C GLN A 364 -18.63 -23.92 1.92
N VAL A 365 -18.56 -23.01 2.89
CA VAL A 365 -17.30 -22.33 3.21
C VAL A 365 -17.13 -22.05 4.69
N GLN A 366 -15.89 -22.16 5.17
CA GLN A 366 -15.41 -21.65 6.45
C GLN A 366 -14.46 -20.50 6.22
N ILE A 367 -14.55 -19.43 7.00
CA ILE A 367 -13.50 -18.41 7.08
C ILE A 367 -12.49 -18.88 8.12
N ILE A 368 -11.25 -19.11 7.71
CA ILE A 368 -10.20 -19.62 8.58
C ILE A 368 -9.24 -18.54 9.08
N SER A 369 -9.14 -17.41 8.34
CA SER A 369 -8.32 -16.29 8.78
C SER A 369 -8.70 -15.00 8.04
N TRP A 370 -8.24 -13.90 8.61
CA TRP A 370 -8.29 -12.56 8.05
C TRP A 370 -6.87 -12.04 7.90
N GLY A 371 -6.61 -11.31 6.82
CA GLY A 371 -5.36 -10.63 6.57
C GLY A 371 -5.56 -9.16 6.24
N GLY A 372 -4.47 -8.43 6.32
CA GLY A 372 -4.40 -7.00 6.02
C GLY A 372 -3.01 -6.62 5.54
N ALA A 373 -2.73 -5.32 5.54
CA ALA A 373 -1.39 -4.83 5.20
C ALA A 373 -0.37 -5.26 6.26
N GLY A 374 0.85 -5.53 5.81
CA GLY A 374 1.97 -5.86 6.68
C GLY A 374 2.32 -4.74 7.67
N PRO A 375 3.08 -5.02 8.74
CA PRO A 375 3.38 -4.04 9.79
C PRO A 375 4.32 -2.91 9.34
N ASP A 376 4.92 -3.00 8.16
CA ASP A 376 5.59 -1.88 7.49
C ASP A 376 4.60 -0.86 6.90
N HIS A 377 3.30 -1.18 6.88
CA HIS A 377 2.19 -0.30 6.55
C HIS A 377 1.31 -0.07 7.79
N PRO A 378 1.83 0.57 8.85
CA PRO A 378 1.09 0.76 10.09
C PRO A 378 -0.18 1.59 9.85
N ILE A 379 -1.18 1.40 10.72
CA ILE A 379 -2.48 2.06 10.60
C ILE A 379 -2.55 3.21 11.60
N ASN A 380 -2.98 4.38 11.15
CA ASN A 380 -3.29 5.48 12.05
C ASN A 380 -4.64 5.20 12.73
N SER A 381 -4.65 5.16 14.05
CA SER A 381 -5.85 4.87 14.85
C SER A 381 -6.99 5.86 14.65
N GLN A 382 -6.72 7.03 14.09
CA GLN A 382 -7.70 8.07 13.80
C GLN A 382 -8.11 8.17 12.33
N LEU A 383 -7.47 7.39 11.44
CA LEU A 383 -7.70 7.39 10.00
C LEU A 383 -7.98 5.96 9.51
N GLU A 384 -9.25 5.62 9.34
CA GLU A 384 -9.69 4.31 8.82
C GLU A 384 -9.14 4.02 7.41
N GLN A 385 -8.79 5.06 6.63
CA GLN A 385 -8.29 4.93 5.26
C GLN A 385 -6.99 4.13 5.15
N PHE A 386 -6.20 4.04 6.21
CA PHE A 386 -4.97 3.24 6.21
C PHE A 386 -5.22 1.73 6.29
N GLY A 387 -6.41 1.29 6.72
CA GLY A 387 -6.85 -0.11 6.68
C GLY A 387 -7.39 -0.55 5.30
N TYR A 388 -6.74 -0.12 4.21
CA TYR A 388 -7.24 -0.32 2.85
C TYR A 388 -7.14 -1.76 2.34
N LEU A 389 -6.15 -2.53 2.75
CA LEU A 389 -5.95 -3.90 2.33
C LEU A 389 -6.75 -4.86 3.22
N LYS A 390 -7.49 -5.74 2.60
CA LYS A 390 -8.26 -6.83 3.20
C LYS A 390 -7.98 -8.12 2.47
N SER A 391 -7.69 -9.19 3.21
CA SER A 391 -7.59 -10.54 2.69
C SER A 391 -8.45 -11.47 3.53
N ILE A 392 -9.16 -12.38 2.89
CA ILE A 392 -9.98 -13.39 3.57
C ILE A 392 -9.52 -14.77 3.09
N PHE A 393 -9.18 -15.60 4.04
CA PHE A 393 -8.79 -16.98 3.80
C PHE A 393 -9.96 -17.89 4.09
N PHE A 394 -10.40 -18.62 3.07
CA PHE A 394 -11.52 -19.55 3.13
C PHE A 394 -11.04 -20.99 2.98
N ARG A 395 -11.76 -21.92 3.62
CA ARG A 395 -11.73 -23.34 3.30
C ARG A 395 -13.07 -23.72 2.71
N LEU A 396 -13.08 -24.32 1.52
CA LEU A 396 -14.28 -24.78 0.85
C LEU A 396 -14.53 -26.25 1.20
N LEU A 397 -15.70 -26.57 1.77
CA LEU A 397 -16.00 -27.90 2.33
C LEU A 397 -16.55 -28.88 1.29
N SER A 398 -17.23 -28.38 0.26
CA SER A 398 -17.86 -29.16 -0.80
C SER A 398 -17.59 -28.53 -2.17
#